data_2d5a8768915f62843fed4502e9ac63fd
#
_entry.id   2d5a8768915f62843fed4502e9ac63fd
#
_cell.length_a   1.000
_cell.length_b   1.000
_cell.length_c   1.000
_cell.angle_alpha   90.00
_cell.angle_beta   90.00
_cell.angle_gamma   90.00
#
_symmetry.space_group_name_H-M   'P 1'
#
loop_
_entity.id
_entity.type
_entity.pdbx_description
1 polymer ?
#
loop_
_entity_poly.entity_id
_entity_poly.type
_entity_poly.pdbx_seq_one_letter_code
_entity_poly.pdbx_strand_id
1 'polypeptide(L)'
;MTPRTDSIRVFVAVGISAEAREQLIGAVERIRQDIPQGIQWANPDGMHLTLKFLGNIPSSGIGPLLDCLGPVAAGHSHFPLYLASLGMFPNRRKPRVLWAGVDGDLDALDRLQQASENAINALGYPPSGAAQRSRRYGIERPFRPHITLGRPRRSMSDAQLARIGAAVSGTPAPAPVGWQVESVDVMQSELHPSGARYTVLGSVLLKSPPPAGEG
;
A
#
# COMPACT_ATOMS: atom_id res chain seq x y z
N MET A 1 17.62 28.72 -19.37
CA MET A 1 16.64 28.40 -18.33
C MET A 1 16.37 26.89 -18.44
N THR A 2 16.88 26.10 -17.53
CA THR A 2 16.57 24.66 -17.46
C THR A 2 15.11 24.54 -16.99
N PRO A 3 14.23 23.82 -17.70
CA PRO A 3 12.86 23.63 -17.23
C PRO A 3 12.91 22.95 -15.86
N ARG A 4 12.28 23.53 -14.87
CA ARG A 4 12.02 22.83 -13.59
C ARG A 4 11.19 21.60 -13.93
N THR A 5 11.82 20.46 -13.92
CA THR A 5 11.12 19.20 -14.08
C THR A 5 10.18 19.08 -12.87
N ASP A 6 8.87 19.20 -13.09
CA ASP A 6 7.88 18.98 -12.04
C ASP A 6 7.99 17.54 -11.59
N SER A 7 8.72 17.36 -10.48
CA SER A 7 8.95 16.04 -9.89
C SER A 7 7.86 15.76 -8.87
N ILE A 8 7.15 14.67 -9.04
CA ILE A 8 6.06 14.22 -8.20
C ILE A 8 6.40 12.88 -7.58
N ARG A 9 5.94 12.65 -6.34
CA ARG A 9 6.15 11.38 -5.65
C ARG A 9 5.05 10.40 -6.03
N VAL A 10 5.44 9.26 -6.60
CA VAL A 10 4.53 8.29 -7.21
C VAL A 10 4.73 6.89 -6.63
N PHE A 11 3.65 6.15 -6.59
CA PHE A 11 3.62 4.72 -6.28
C PHE A 11 2.49 4.04 -7.07
N VAL A 12 2.55 2.72 -7.19
CA VAL A 12 1.53 1.88 -7.81
C VAL A 12 0.85 1.06 -6.72
N ALA A 13 -0.47 0.97 -6.78
CA ALA A 13 -1.28 0.34 -5.75
C ALA A 13 -2.53 -0.33 -6.31
N VAL A 14 -3.19 -1.13 -5.49
CA VAL A 14 -4.58 -1.55 -5.67
C VAL A 14 -5.44 -0.93 -4.58
N GLY A 15 -6.67 -0.55 -4.94
CA GLY A 15 -7.65 0.02 -4.03
C GLY A 15 -8.23 -1.01 -3.06
N ILE A 16 -9.02 -0.51 -2.09
CA ILE A 16 -9.83 -1.32 -1.17
C ILE A 16 -11.28 -0.87 -1.26
N SER A 17 -12.23 -1.74 -0.91
CA SER A 17 -13.65 -1.38 -0.90
C SER A 17 -13.99 -0.38 0.21
N ALA A 18 -15.15 0.28 0.09
CA ALA A 18 -15.67 1.19 1.11
C ALA A 18 -15.90 0.45 2.43
N GLU A 19 -16.45 -0.76 2.38
CA GLU A 19 -16.73 -1.60 3.54
C GLU A 19 -15.43 -2.02 4.25
N ALA A 20 -14.39 -2.40 3.49
CA ALA A 20 -13.09 -2.70 4.07
C ALA A 20 -12.48 -1.47 4.75
N ARG A 21 -12.64 -0.29 4.14
CA ARG A 21 -12.19 0.98 4.72
C ARG A 21 -12.89 1.29 6.05
N GLU A 22 -14.21 1.10 6.12
CA GLU A 22 -14.97 1.29 7.36
C GLU A 22 -14.51 0.39 8.49
N GLN A 23 -14.23 -0.89 8.21
CA GLN A 23 -13.65 -1.81 9.18
C GLN A 23 -12.30 -1.36 9.70
N LEU A 24 -11.45 -0.80 8.81
CA LEU A 24 -10.14 -0.27 9.19
C LEU A 24 -10.26 1.02 10.02
N ILE A 25 -11.22 1.89 9.72
CA ILE A 25 -11.54 3.07 10.55
C ILE A 25 -11.92 2.61 11.96
N GLY A 26 -12.82 1.62 12.09
CA GLY A 26 -13.20 1.06 13.38
C GLY A 26 -12.01 0.46 14.14
N ALA A 27 -11.10 -0.23 13.46
CA ALA A 27 -9.88 -0.76 14.08
C ALA A 27 -8.94 0.36 14.56
N VAL A 28 -8.77 1.41 13.77
CA VAL A 28 -7.97 2.60 14.13
C VAL A 28 -8.56 3.29 15.36
N GLU A 29 -9.89 3.47 15.43
CA GLU A 29 -10.54 4.11 16.58
C GLU A 29 -10.37 3.30 17.87
N ARG A 30 -10.44 1.96 17.82
CA ARG A 30 -10.13 1.11 18.98
C ARG A 30 -8.68 1.31 19.45
N ILE A 31 -7.71 1.37 18.56
CA ILE A 31 -6.31 1.63 18.95
C ILE A 31 -6.15 3.04 19.51
N ARG A 32 -6.88 4.03 18.99
CA ARG A 32 -6.86 5.41 19.50
C ARG A 32 -7.36 5.55 20.91
N GLN A 33 -8.32 4.73 21.33
CA GLN A 33 -8.80 4.73 22.73
C GLN A 33 -7.66 4.41 23.71
N ASP A 34 -6.78 3.46 23.35
CA ASP A 34 -5.63 3.09 24.19
C ASP A 34 -4.42 4.03 23.98
N ILE A 35 -4.26 4.55 22.77
CA ILE A 35 -3.14 5.39 22.34
C ILE A 35 -3.65 6.65 21.64
N PRO A 36 -4.14 7.64 22.40
CA PRO A 36 -4.77 8.85 21.83
C PRO A 36 -3.79 9.76 21.07
N GLN A 37 -2.49 9.66 21.35
CA GLN A 37 -1.47 10.53 20.78
C GLN A 37 -0.22 9.77 20.31
N GLY A 38 0.60 10.42 19.48
CA GLY A 38 1.92 9.90 19.08
C GLY A 38 1.91 9.06 17.80
N ILE A 39 0.75 8.80 17.19
CA ILE A 39 0.62 8.12 15.91
C ILE A 39 0.12 9.11 14.87
N GLN A 40 0.79 9.17 13.73
CA GLN A 40 0.29 9.82 12.54
C GLN A 40 -0.51 8.79 11.75
N TRP A 41 -1.83 8.92 11.83
CA TRP A 41 -2.75 8.01 11.16
C TRP A 41 -2.80 8.29 9.66
N ALA A 42 -3.02 7.25 8.88
CA ALA A 42 -3.31 7.38 7.45
C ALA A 42 -4.70 8.04 7.27
N ASN A 43 -4.83 8.83 6.20
CA ASN A 43 -6.16 9.29 5.79
C ASN A 43 -6.97 8.07 5.28
N PRO A 44 -8.17 7.82 5.81
CA PRO A 44 -9.00 6.70 5.36
C PRO A 44 -9.27 6.68 3.86
N ASP A 45 -9.51 7.85 3.23
CA ASP A 45 -9.78 7.95 1.80
C ASP A 45 -8.59 7.57 0.93
N GLY A 46 -7.39 7.59 1.50
CA GLY A 46 -6.17 7.19 0.83
C GLY A 46 -5.67 5.79 1.21
N MET A 47 -6.44 4.99 1.93
CA MET A 47 -6.03 3.61 2.27
C MET A 47 -5.98 2.74 1.01
N HIS A 48 -4.86 2.06 0.83
CA HIS A 48 -4.56 1.25 -0.34
C HIS A 48 -3.55 0.16 -0.01
N LEU A 49 -3.40 -0.82 -0.88
CA LEU A 49 -2.35 -1.81 -0.84
C LEU A 49 -1.30 -1.43 -1.89
N THR A 50 -0.09 -1.04 -1.45
CA THR A 50 0.99 -0.64 -2.36
C THR A 50 1.63 -1.85 -3.02
N LEU A 51 1.74 -1.82 -4.35
CA LEU A 51 2.49 -2.81 -5.14
C LEU A 51 3.95 -2.38 -5.32
N LYS A 52 4.20 -1.10 -5.65
CA LYS A 52 5.55 -0.57 -5.89
C LYS A 52 5.66 0.91 -5.57
N PHE A 53 6.71 1.29 -4.82
CA PHE A 53 7.09 2.70 -4.66
C PHE A 53 8.11 3.10 -5.72
N LEU A 54 7.84 4.19 -6.46
CA LEU A 54 8.76 4.77 -7.44
C LEU A 54 9.57 5.93 -6.83
N GLY A 55 9.04 6.59 -5.83
CA GLY A 55 9.64 7.82 -5.29
C GLY A 55 9.33 9.03 -6.16
N ASN A 56 10.27 9.98 -6.25
CA ASN A 56 10.10 11.17 -7.06
C ASN A 56 10.46 10.87 -8.52
N ILE A 57 9.51 11.10 -9.41
CA ILE A 57 9.67 10.94 -10.86
C ILE A 57 9.20 12.21 -11.57
N PRO A 58 9.65 12.48 -12.80
CA PRO A 58 9.07 13.55 -13.61
C PRO A 58 7.59 13.30 -13.88
N SER A 59 6.75 14.33 -13.88
CA SER A 59 5.31 14.21 -14.22
C SER A 59 5.07 13.62 -15.61
N SER A 60 5.99 13.85 -16.55
CA SER A 60 5.97 13.24 -17.89
C SER A 60 6.14 11.71 -17.88
N GLY A 61 6.57 11.12 -16.78
CA GLY A 61 6.69 9.67 -16.62
C GLY A 61 5.36 8.93 -16.37
N ILE A 62 4.26 9.66 -16.12
CA ILE A 62 2.95 9.03 -15.79
C ILE A 62 2.37 8.29 -16.98
N GLY A 63 2.36 8.91 -18.18
CA GLY A 63 1.89 8.25 -19.41
C GLY A 63 2.61 6.91 -19.65
N PRO A 64 3.95 6.91 -19.77
CA PRO A 64 4.73 5.68 -19.90
C PRO A 64 4.46 4.62 -18.81
N LEU A 65 4.18 5.03 -17.55
CA LEU A 65 3.81 4.09 -16.50
C LEU A 65 2.46 3.43 -16.75
N LEU A 66 1.45 4.20 -17.15
CA LEU A 66 0.14 3.64 -17.50
C LEU A 66 0.23 2.74 -18.74
N ASP A 67 1.00 3.14 -19.74
CA ASP A 67 1.22 2.37 -20.97
C ASP A 67 1.88 1.02 -20.68
N CYS A 68 2.87 0.95 -19.77
CA CYS A 68 3.51 -0.31 -19.41
C CYS A 68 2.65 -1.18 -18.49
N LEU A 69 1.78 -0.60 -17.67
CA LEU A 69 0.90 -1.32 -16.78
C LEU A 69 -0.36 -1.85 -17.48
N GLY A 70 -0.79 -1.25 -18.58
CA GLY A 70 -1.96 -1.68 -19.36
C GLY A 70 -1.91 -3.16 -19.76
N PRO A 71 -0.86 -3.63 -20.47
CA PRO A 71 -0.69 -5.05 -20.81
C PRO A 71 -0.60 -5.97 -19.58
N VAL A 72 0.04 -5.50 -18.49
CA VAL A 72 0.08 -6.26 -17.23
C VAL A 72 -1.33 -6.47 -16.71
N ALA A 73 -2.12 -5.42 -16.57
CA ALA A 73 -3.47 -5.51 -16.06
C ALA A 73 -4.37 -6.38 -16.95
N ALA A 74 -4.28 -6.23 -18.27
CA ALA A 74 -5.02 -7.05 -19.25
C ALA A 74 -4.64 -8.54 -19.18
N GLY A 75 -3.48 -8.90 -18.65
CA GLY A 75 -3.04 -10.29 -18.45
C GLY A 75 -3.52 -10.91 -17.12
N HIS A 76 -4.17 -10.14 -16.24
CA HIS A 76 -4.62 -10.59 -14.94
C HIS A 76 -6.14 -10.42 -14.80
N SER A 77 -6.84 -11.46 -14.34
CA SER A 77 -8.28 -11.38 -14.04
C SER A 77 -8.51 -10.73 -12.67
N HIS A 78 -9.74 -10.24 -12.43
CA HIS A 78 -10.17 -9.84 -11.09
C HIS A 78 -9.98 -10.98 -10.11
N PHE A 79 -9.62 -10.66 -8.87
CA PHE A 79 -9.42 -11.65 -7.81
C PHE A 79 -9.84 -11.10 -6.44
N PRO A 80 -10.32 -11.97 -5.53
CA PRO A 80 -10.78 -11.54 -4.23
C PRO A 80 -9.62 -11.36 -3.24
N LEU A 81 -9.71 -10.30 -2.43
CA LEU A 81 -8.94 -10.12 -1.20
C LEU A 81 -9.89 -9.89 -0.02
N TYR A 82 -9.41 -10.16 1.19
CA TYR A 82 -10.13 -9.99 2.45
C TYR A 82 -9.24 -9.29 3.46
N LEU A 83 -9.84 -8.49 4.36
CA LEU A 83 -9.13 -8.00 5.52
C LEU A 83 -8.74 -9.18 6.43
N ALA A 84 -7.52 -9.11 6.97
CA ALA A 84 -6.98 -10.13 7.84
C ALA A 84 -6.52 -9.53 9.18
N SER A 85 -5.32 -9.85 9.64
CA SER A 85 -4.77 -9.45 10.92
C SER A 85 -4.34 -7.99 10.97
N LEU A 86 -4.21 -7.44 12.17
CA LEU A 86 -3.45 -6.22 12.43
C LEU A 86 -1.99 -6.55 12.74
N GLY A 87 -1.08 -5.67 12.35
CA GLY A 87 0.31 -5.90 12.61
C GLY A 87 1.17 -4.64 12.54
N MET A 88 2.47 -4.83 12.65
CA MET A 88 3.43 -3.74 12.65
C MET A 88 4.79 -4.14 12.12
N PHE A 89 5.50 -3.18 11.52
CA PHE A 89 6.88 -3.33 11.12
C PHE A 89 7.79 -2.42 11.93
N PRO A 90 9.05 -2.79 12.21
CA PRO A 90 9.65 -4.11 12.00
C PRO A 90 9.19 -5.16 13.03
N ASN A 91 8.76 -4.74 14.23
CA ASN A 91 8.34 -5.63 15.31
C ASN A 91 7.54 -4.89 16.39
N ARG A 92 6.96 -5.64 17.35
CA ARG A 92 6.13 -5.15 18.45
C ARG A 92 6.84 -4.18 19.40
N ARG A 93 8.14 -4.34 19.61
CA ARG A 93 8.90 -3.52 20.59
C ARG A 93 9.17 -2.12 20.06
N LYS A 94 9.44 -2.00 18.76
CA LYS A 94 9.79 -0.74 18.09
C LYS A 94 9.04 -0.57 16.78
N PRO A 95 7.68 -0.47 16.81
CA PRO A 95 6.89 -0.30 15.61
C PRO A 95 7.24 1.01 14.90
N ARG A 96 7.27 0.96 13.57
CA ARG A 96 7.47 2.09 12.68
C ARG A 96 6.31 2.28 11.71
N VAL A 97 5.60 1.19 11.42
CA VAL A 97 4.41 1.16 10.58
C VAL A 97 3.40 0.25 11.24
N LEU A 98 2.18 0.74 11.41
CA LEU A 98 1.02 -0.04 11.82
C LEU A 98 0.22 -0.36 10.56
N TRP A 99 -0.22 -1.59 10.41
CA TRP A 99 -0.85 -2.05 9.18
C TRP A 99 -1.96 -3.09 9.43
N ALA A 100 -2.85 -3.21 8.45
CA ALA A 100 -3.75 -4.33 8.32
C ALA A 100 -3.24 -5.26 7.20
N GLY A 101 -3.24 -6.55 7.47
CA GLY A 101 -2.95 -7.59 6.50
C GLY A 101 -4.14 -7.87 5.61
N VAL A 102 -3.88 -8.59 4.55
CA VAL A 102 -4.89 -9.11 3.62
C VAL A 102 -4.71 -10.61 3.46
N ASP A 103 -5.80 -11.29 3.11
CA ASP A 103 -5.88 -12.70 2.77
C ASP A 103 -6.71 -12.84 1.48
N GLY A 104 -6.91 -14.04 0.99
CA GLY A 104 -7.62 -14.31 -0.26
C GLY A 104 -6.70 -14.87 -1.33
N ASP A 105 -6.86 -14.46 -2.60
CA ASP A 105 -5.98 -14.93 -3.68
C ASP A 105 -4.63 -14.17 -3.65
N LEU A 106 -3.81 -14.54 -2.65
CA LEU A 106 -2.47 -13.95 -2.49
C LEU A 106 -1.53 -14.33 -3.62
N ASP A 107 -1.75 -15.46 -4.27
CA ASP A 107 -0.96 -15.87 -5.43
C ASP A 107 -1.24 -14.99 -6.65
N ALA A 108 -2.50 -14.61 -6.89
CA ALA A 108 -2.84 -13.63 -7.93
C ALA A 108 -2.25 -12.25 -7.62
N LEU A 109 -2.32 -11.83 -6.35
CA LEU A 109 -1.73 -10.57 -5.90
C LEU A 109 -0.20 -10.55 -6.10
N ASP A 110 0.50 -11.64 -5.77
CA ASP A 110 1.95 -11.73 -5.92
C ASP A 110 2.35 -11.73 -7.40
N ARG A 111 1.63 -12.48 -8.25
CA ARG A 111 1.83 -12.45 -9.71
C ARG A 111 1.62 -11.05 -10.29
N LEU A 112 0.57 -10.35 -9.89
CA LEU A 112 0.29 -8.98 -10.33
C LEU A 112 1.40 -8.03 -9.88
N GLN A 113 1.85 -8.14 -8.62
CA GLN A 113 2.94 -7.34 -8.07
C GLN A 113 4.24 -7.57 -8.85
N GLN A 114 4.63 -8.83 -9.07
CA GLN A 114 5.86 -9.17 -9.80
C GLN A 114 5.82 -8.71 -11.26
N ALA A 115 4.69 -8.91 -11.95
CA ALA A 115 4.52 -8.44 -13.33
C ALA A 115 4.60 -6.91 -13.42
N SER A 116 3.95 -6.19 -12.48
CA SER A 116 4.05 -4.73 -12.38
C SER A 116 5.48 -4.27 -12.08
N GLU A 117 6.16 -4.92 -11.13
CA GLU A 117 7.56 -4.66 -10.79
C GLU A 117 8.47 -4.79 -12.03
N ASN A 118 8.34 -5.89 -12.79
CA ASN A 118 9.14 -6.17 -13.97
C ASN A 118 8.89 -5.14 -15.09
N ALA A 119 7.62 -4.82 -15.37
CA ALA A 119 7.26 -3.84 -16.39
C ALA A 119 7.82 -2.44 -16.05
N ILE A 120 7.70 -2.02 -14.80
CA ILE A 120 8.19 -0.73 -14.34
C ILE A 120 9.74 -0.71 -14.32
N ASN A 121 10.40 -1.81 -13.97
CA ASN A 121 11.86 -1.91 -14.01
C ASN A 121 12.38 -1.80 -15.45
N ALA A 122 11.67 -2.33 -16.44
CA ALA A 122 12.01 -2.20 -17.86
C ALA A 122 11.98 -0.73 -18.36
N LEU A 123 11.18 0.14 -17.70
CA LEU A 123 11.21 1.59 -17.93
C LEU A 123 12.43 2.31 -17.28
N GLY A 124 13.31 1.56 -16.59
CA GLY A 124 14.48 2.13 -15.92
C GLY A 124 14.23 2.56 -14.45
N TYR A 125 13.06 2.32 -13.90
CA TYR A 125 12.85 2.55 -12.47
C TYR A 125 13.42 1.37 -11.65
N PRO A 126 14.20 1.64 -10.59
CA PRO A 126 14.89 0.60 -9.86
C PRO A 126 13.91 -0.36 -9.15
N PRO A 127 14.32 -1.61 -8.87
CA PRO A 127 13.54 -2.56 -8.11
C PRO A 127 13.10 -2.03 -6.76
N SER A 128 11.92 -2.47 -6.29
CA SER A 128 11.39 -2.13 -4.97
C SER A 128 12.40 -2.52 -3.87
N GLY A 129 12.72 -1.57 -2.98
CA GLY A 129 13.76 -1.78 -1.97
C GLY A 129 15.20 -1.45 -2.42
N ALA A 130 15.49 -1.21 -3.69
CA ALA A 130 16.82 -0.77 -4.13
C ALA A 130 17.20 0.60 -3.54
N ALA A 131 16.23 1.52 -3.42
CA ALA A 131 16.42 2.80 -2.73
C ALA A 131 16.52 2.64 -1.19
N GLN A 132 16.05 1.52 -0.65
CA GLN A 132 16.17 1.13 0.76
C GLN A 132 17.22 0.03 0.97
N ARG A 133 18.03 -0.26 -0.05
CA ARG A 133 19.18 -1.13 0.14
C ARG A 133 20.02 -0.54 1.27
N SER A 134 19.89 -1.11 2.44
CA SER A 134 21.01 -1.11 3.35
C SER A 134 22.18 -1.61 2.52
N ARG A 135 23.10 -0.73 2.15
CA ARG A 135 24.32 -1.02 1.38
C ARG A 135 25.14 -2.19 1.98
N ARG A 136 24.67 -2.78 3.07
CA ARG A 136 25.37 -3.77 3.88
C ARG A 136 25.00 -5.24 3.60
N TYR A 137 23.81 -5.56 3.03
CA TYR A 137 23.39 -6.99 3.00
C TYR A 137 22.72 -7.47 1.70
N GLY A 138 22.49 -6.66 0.68
CA GLY A 138 22.05 -7.15 -0.65
C GLY A 138 20.74 -7.97 -0.70
N ILE A 139 20.02 -8.10 0.41
CA ILE A 139 18.85 -8.97 0.54
C ILE A 139 17.62 -8.20 0.05
N GLU A 140 17.04 -8.65 -1.05
CA GLU A 140 15.70 -8.23 -1.48
C GLU A 140 14.70 -8.64 -0.40
N ARG A 141 13.91 -7.67 0.07
CA ARG A 141 12.84 -7.99 1.02
C ARG A 141 11.67 -8.53 0.22
N PRO A 142 11.13 -9.71 0.58
CA PRO A 142 9.94 -10.24 -0.08
C PRO A 142 8.78 -9.24 0.03
N PHE A 143 7.93 -9.22 -0.97
CA PHE A 143 6.68 -8.48 -0.95
C PHE A 143 5.84 -8.93 0.25
N ARG A 144 5.35 -7.98 1.03
CA ARG A 144 4.48 -8.23 2.18
C ARG A 144 3.25 -7.37 2.01
N PRO A 145 2.16 -7.91 1.45
CA PRO A 145 0.95 -7.15 1.21
C PRO A 145 0.37 -6.60 2.53
N HIS A 146 0.13 -5.30 2.58
CA HIS A 146 -0.41 -4.65 3.76
C HIS A 146 -1.04 -3.30 3.41
N ILE A 147 -2.03 -2.89 4.20
CA ILE A 147 -2.65 -1.58 4.15
C ILE A 147 -2.12 -0.77 5.35
N THR A 148 -1.42 0.32 5.09
CA THR A 148 -0.88 1.17 6.17
C THR A 148 -2.01 1.89 6.91
N LEU A 149 -2.08 1.71 8.23
CA LEU A 149 -3.02 2.39 9.13
C LEU A 149 -2.41 3.65 9.76
N GLY A 150 -1.11 3.63 10.05
CA GLY A 150 -0.46 4.76 10.67
C GLY A 150 1.02 4.54 10.96
N ARG A 151 1.68 5.61 11.42
CA ARG A 151 3.11 5.59 11.74
C ARG A 151 3.36 6.29 13.06
N PRO A 152 3.97 5.62 14.06
CA PRO A 152 4.42 6.28 15.28
C PRO A 152 5.37 7.44 14.95
N ARG A 153 5.21 8.55 15.65
CA ARG A 153 6.08 9.72 15.49
C ARG A 153 7.51 9.38 15.94
N ARG A 154 8.49 9.98 15.28
CA ARG A 154 9.92 9.72 15.57
C ARG A 154 10.35 10.15 16.98
N SER A 155 9.62 11.07 17.60
CA SER A 155 9.86 11.57 18.95
C SER A 155 9.42 10.61 20.08
N MET A 156 8.79 9.47 19.73
CA MET A 156 8.31 8.50 20.72
C MET A 156 9.48 7.75 21.36
N SER A 157 9.44 7.62 22.70
CA SER A 157 10.38 6.80 23.46
C SER A 157 10.16 5.30 23.22
N ASP A 158 11.14 4.47 23.52
CA ASP A 158 11.03 3.01 23.42
C ASP A 158 9.85 2.46 24.26
N ALA A 159 9.61 3.00 25.44
CA ALA A 159 8.47 2.62 26.29
C ALA A 159 7.12 2.95 25.63
N GLN A 160 7.00 4.13 25.03
CA GLN A 160 5.80 4.52 24.27
C GLN A 160 5.60 3.64 23.04
N LEU A 161 6.67 3.33 22.30
CA LEU A 161 6.61 2.42 21.15
C LEU A 161 6.15 1.02 21.58
N ALA A 162 6.66 0.50 22.68
CA ALA A 162 6.25 -0.80 23.23
C ALA A 162 4.75 -0.81 23.63
N ARG A 163 4.23 0.30 24.20
CA ARG A 163 2.79 0.46 24.48
C ARG A 163 1.94 0.44 23.21
N ILE A 164 2.36 1.15 22.16
CA ILE A 164 1.70 1.10 20.86
C ILE A 164 1.67 -0.35 20.34
N GLY A 165 2.81 -1.05 20.40
CA GLY A 165 2.87 -2.44 19.97
C GLY A 165 1.96 -3.36 20.78
N ALA A 166 1.80 -3.11 22.09
CA ALA A 166 0.87 -3.86 22.93
C ALA A 166 -0.59 -3.58 22.54
N ALA A 167 -0.98 -2.31 22.38
CA ALA A 167 -2.32 -1.90 21.99
C ALA A 167 -2.74 -2.53 20.64
N VAL A 168 -1.88 -2.42 19.60
CA VAL A 168 -2.18 -3.03 18.29
C VAL A 168 -2.31 -4.55 18.39
N SER A 169 -1.46 -5.22 19.19
CA SER A 169 -1.56 -6.68 19.37
C SER A 169 -2.77 -7.12 20.20
N GLY A 170 -3.30 -6.26 21.06
CA GLY A 170 -4.51 -6.49 21.85
C GLY A 170 -5.80 -6.11 21.13
N THR A 171 -5.72 -5.35 20.05
CA THR A 171 -6.89 -4.97 19.25
C THR A 171 -7.38 -6.17 18.42
N PRO A 172 -8.67 -6.53 18.49
CA PRO A 172 -9.23 -7.56 17.62
C PRO A 172 -9.00 -7.26 16.15
N ALA A 173 -8.76 -8.31 15.37
CA ALA A 173 -8.68 -8.18 13.92
C ALA A 173 -9.97 -7.55 13.37
N PRO A 174 -9.89 -6.76 12.27
CA PRO A 174 -11.10 -6.31 11.60
C PRO A 174 -11.89 -7.51 11.06
N ALA A 175 -13.20 -7.32 10.86
CA ALA A 175 -14.01 -8.36 10.22
C ALA A 175 -13.41 -8.70 8.83
N PRO A 176 -13.47 -9.96 8.40
CA PRO A 176 -12.90 -10.40 7.12
C PRO A 176 -13.77 -9.96 5.93
N VAL A 177 -13.92 -8.64 5.78
CA VAL A 177 -14.64 -8.06 4.64
C VAL A 177 -13.81 -8.25 3.38
N GLY A 178 -14.45 -8.81 2.34
CA GLY A 178 -13.87 -9.09 1.06
C GLY A 178 -14.15 -8.01 0.03
N TRP A 179 -13.26 -7.88 -0.96
CA TRP A 179 -13.47 -7.08 -2.16
C TRP A 179 -12.77 -7.70 -3.36
N GLN A 180 -13.17 -7.29 -4.56
CA GLN A 180 -12.48 -7.64 -5.78
C GLN A 180 -11.40 -6.62 -6.09
N VAL A 181 -10.22 -7.08 -6.46
CA VAL A 181 -9.18 -6.25 -7.08
C VAL A 181 -9.52 -6.17 -8.57
N GLU A 182 -9.83 -4.97 -9.05
CA GLU A 182 -10.33 -4.71 -10.41
C GLU A 182 -9.41 -3.78 -11.21
N SER A 183 -8.50 -3.07 -10.53
CA SER A 183 -7.59 -2.12 -11.17
C SER A 183 -6.23 -2.08 -10.50
N VAL A 184 -5.26 -1.58 -11.25
CA VAL A 184 -3.99 -1.08 -10.75
C VAL A 184 -3.95 0.42 -10.95
N ASP A 185 -3.66 1.16 -9.88
CA ASP A 185 -3.69 2.60 -9.85
C ASP A 185 -2.28 3.19 -9.74
N VAL A 186 -1.99 4.20 -10.56
CA VAL A 186 -0.83 5.07 -10.43
C VAL A 186 -1.22 6.23 -9.54
N MET A 187 -0.58 6.37 -8.40
CA MET A 187 -0.96 7.31 -7.35
C MET A 187 0.14 8.31 -7.04
N GLN A 188 -0.24 9.59 -6.88
CA GLN A 188 0.63 10.64 -6.33
C GLN A 188 0.53 10.67 -4.81
N SER A 189 1.66 10.91 -4.15
CA SER A 189 1.74 11.16 -2.70
C SER A 189 2.24 12.57 -2.43
N GLU A 190 1.42 13.39 -1.81
CA GLU A 190 1.80 14.71 -1.32
C GLU A 190 1.94 14.69 0.18
N LEU A 191 3.09 15.16 0.68
CA LEU A 191 3.36 15.22 2.11
C LEU A 191 2.77 16.53 2.66
N HIS A 192 1.76 16.41 3.51
CA HIS A 192 1.17 17.51 4.24
C HIS A 192 1.49 17.42 5.74
N PRO A 193 1.49 18.54 6.48
CA PRO A 193 1.65 18.52 7.94
C PRO A 193 0.60 17.67 8.66
N SER A 194 -0.62 17.60 8.09
CA SER A 194 -1.73 16.77 8.60
C SER A 194 -1.66 15.29 8.20
N GLY A 195 -0.71 14.89 7.36
CA GLY A 195 -0.58 13.54 6.83
C GLY A 195 -0.41 13.53 5.31
N ALA A 196 -0.07 12.36 4.75
CA ALA A 196 0.03 12.23 3.30
C ALA A 196 -1.36 12.30 2.66
N ARG A 197 -1.45 13.05 1.56
CA ARG A 197 -2.60 13.04 0.66
C ARG A 197 -2.25 12.23 -0.57
N TYR A 198 -3.22 11.48 -1.06
CA TYR A 198 -3.05 10.62 -2.22
C TYR A 198 -4.06 11.00 -3.29
N THR A 199 -3.59 11.05 -4.54
CA THR A 199 -4.41 11.36 -5.72
C THR A 199 -4.16 10.27 -6.76
N VAL A 200 -5.22 9.69 -7.32
CA VAL A 200 -5.11 8.77 -8.45
C VAL A 200 -4.80 9.58 -9.69
N LEU A 201 -3.69 9.29 -10.35
CA LEU A 201 -3.24 9.93 -11.59
C LEU A 201 -3.74 9.19 -12.83
N GLY A 202 -4.05 7.92 -12.68
CA GLY A 202 -4.64 7.06 -13.69
C GLY A 202 -4.75 5.64 -13.19
N SER A 203 -5.64 4.87 -13.84
CA SER A 203 -5.94 3.48 -13.49
C SER A 203 -5.92 2.61 -14.75
N VAL A 204 -5.45 1.37 -14.62
CA VAL A 204 -5.56 0.34 -15.64
C VAL A 204 -6.40 -0.80 -15.10
N LEU A 205 -7.41 -1.23 -15.87
CA LEU A 205 -8.37 -2.24 -15.43
C LEU A 205 -7.82 -3.64 -15.68
N LEU A 206 -7.99 -4.53 -14.71
CA LEU A 206 -7.79 -5.96 -14.87
C LEU A 206 -8.90 -6.53 -15.78
N LYS A 207 -8.64 -7.72 -16.31
CA LYS A 207 -9.60 -8.43 -17.15
C LYS A 207 -10.81 -8.85 -16.31
N SER A 208 -12.00 -8.44 -16.69
CA SER A 208 -13.23 -8.93 -16.08
C SER A 208 -13.32 -10.47 -16.19
N PRO A 209 -13.83 -11.17 -15.18
CA PRO A 209 -14.12 -12.59 -15.30
C PRO A 209 -15.12 -12.80 -16.44
N PRO A 210 -15.08 -13.94 -17.15
CA PRO A 210 -16.11 -14.27 -18.11
C PRO A 210 -17.48 -14.24 -17.41
N PRO A 211 -18.56 -13.84 -18.10
CA PRO A 211 -19.90 -13.92 -17.53
C PRO A 211 -20.11 -15.35 -17.01
N ALA A 212 -20.66 -15.48 -15.79
CA ALA A 212 -21.03 -16.79 -15.28
C ALA A 212 -21.95 -17.46 -16.31
N GLY A 213 -21.46 -18.52 -16.92
CA GLY A 213 -22.25 -19.26 -17.90
C GLY A 213 -23.54 -19.73 -17.22
N GLU A 214 -24.69 -19.39 -17.81
CA GLU A 214 -25.94 -20.03 -17.49
C GLU A 214 -25.76 -21.52 -17.80
N GLY A 215 -25.57 -22.36 -16.76
CA GLY A 215 -25.53 -23.77 -16.83
C GLY A 215 -26.89 -24.35 -16.41
#